data_b3bd1441d05a2026b6dc3497762b5fc4
#
_entry.id   b3bd1441d05a2026b6dc3497762b5fc4
#
_cell.length_a   1.000
_cell.length_b   1.000
_cell.length_c   1.000
_cell.angle_alpha   90.00
_cell.angle_beta   90.00
_cell.angle_gamma   90.00
#
_symmetry.space_group_name_H-M   'P 1'
#
loop_
_entity.id
_entity.type
_entity.pdbx_description
1 polymer ?
#
loop_
_entity_poly.entity_id
_entity_poly.type
_entity_poly.pdbx_seq_one_letter_code
_entity_poly.pdbx_strand_id
1 'polypeptide(L)'
;MSEKVLILGLSKSGIAAAKFAVSKGYDVYVTEKKNEVNLEQVKELQNLGVKIEHGSHSEEFISGASFAITSPGIPPKSEIFRRLNEKNIKIISEVEFAYLNTKTPFIAITGTNGKTTTTALVSHILSKKFSAPVCGNIGVPPTSLIEENHDFLVCEISSYQAQMTEKFKAKIACWTNFTPDHIDWHGGLENYFNAKAKIFLPPQEPEFAILNAQDTKLKEFSKQCQNVIFFDDGNDCGIKNNSIFYKGEEIISLKDCPLVGHHNYQNIMCGIIIAKLVGMNNSDIREQIMSFRAPEHRLEKVREMDGITFFNDSKATNPEASIVAIDSFNNQNVALILGGRDKNTDLTEMCHSINKHIKTVLLIGEATERFEENLKKNGFSNIIKEHTMEDAIDKAISLKPDVVLLSPACASFDMFKSYEHRGEVFKDYVLSK
;
A
#
# COMPACT_ATOMS: atom_id res chain seq x y z
N MET A 1 11.54 21.00 32.67
CA MET A 1 11.09 21.53 31.33
C MET A 1 10.66 20.35 30.52
N SER A 2 9.52 20.45 29.83
CA SER A 2 9.04 19.40 28.90
C SER A 2 10.04 19.26 27.76
N GLU A 3 10.23 18.03 27.29
CA GLU A 3 11.13 17.71 26.18
C GLU A 3 10.51 18.22 24.85
N LYS A 4 11.30 18.96 24.06
CA LYS A 4 10.86 19.51 22.79
C LYS A 4 10.89 18.45 21.70
N VAL A 5 9.76 18.24 21.04
CA VAL A 5 9.62 17.33 19.89
C VAL A 5 9.23 18.11 18.64
N LEU A 6 9.91 17.84 17.53
CA LEU A 6 9.63 18.45 16.25
C LEU A 6 8.85 17.47 15.35
N ILE A 7 7.71 17.90 14.83
CA ILE A 7 6.93 17.14 13.87
C ILE A 7 7.14 17.74 12.47
N LEU A 8 7.55 16.92 11.52
CA LEU A 8 7.74 17.31 10.13
C LEU A 8 6.49 17.00 9.30
N GLY A 9 5.79 18.05 8.89
CA GLY A 9 4.60 17.99 8.01
C GLY A 9 3.27 17.93 8.75
N LEU A 10 2.26 18.58 8.16
CA LEU A 10 0.85 18.63 8.60
C LEU A 10 -0.02 17.60 7.85
N SER A 11 0.53 16.40 7.60
CA SER A 11 -0.22 15.26 7.08
C SER A 11 -1.01 14.55 8.19
N LYS A 12 -1.87 13.58 7.82
CA LYS A 12 -2.61 12.75 8.80
C LYS A 12 -1.69 12.17 9.89
N SER A 13 -0.52 11.64 9.50
CA SER A 13 0.45 11.08 10.46
C SER A 13 1.11 12.13 11.35
N GLY A 14 1.45 13.30 10.78
CA GLY A 14 2.01 14.41 11.57
C GLY A 14 1.02 14.96 12.60
N ILE A 15 -0.25 15.15 12.20
CA ILE A 15 -1.32 15.61 13.10
C ILE A 15 -1.55 14.61 14.24
N ALA A 16 -1.63 13.32 13.93
CA ALA A 16 -1.82 12.27 14.93
C ALA A 16 -0.63 12.19 15.90
N ALA A 17 0.61 12.23 15.37
CA ALA A 17 1.82 12.26 16.19
C ALA A 17 1.86 13.49 17.10
N ALA A 18 1.47 14.67 16.60
CA ALA A 18 1.43 15.89 17.40
C ALA A 18 0.42 15.79 18.56
N LYS A 19 -0.82 15.33 18.29
CA LYS A 19 -1.84 15.13 19.32
C LYS A 19 -1.36 14.15 20.39
N PHE A 20 -0.80 13.02 19.95
CA PHE A 20 -0.29 12.02 20.88
C PHE A 20 0.93 12.52 21.67
N ALA A 21 1.86 13.26 21.05
CA ALA A 21 3.00 13.83 21.76
C ALA A 21 2.55 14.84 22.83
N VAL A 22 1.52 15.65 22.57
CA VAL A 22 0.92 16.54 23.59
C VAL A 22 0.34 15.73 24.75
N SER A 23 -0.39 14.64 24.47
CA SER A 23 -0.95 13.78 25.55
C SER A 23 0.13 13.17 26.45
N LYS A 24 1.35 13.00 25.92
CA LYS A 24 2.52 12.52 26.68
C LYS A 24 3.33 13.63 27.37
N GLY A 25 2.89 14.88 27.26
CA GLY A 25 3.52 16.01 27.95
C GLY A 25 4.75 16.59 27.26
N TYR A 26 4.98 16.30 25.98
CA TYR A 26 6.03 16.93 25.18
C TYR A 26 5.69 18.39 24.86
N ASP A 27 6.72 19.23 24.68
CA ASP A 27 6.59 20.56 24.07
C ASP A 27 6.67 20.43 22.55
N VAL A 28 5.49 20.45 21.88
CA VAL A 28 5.33 20.03 20.48
C VAL A 28 5.43 21.20 19.51
N TYR A 29 6.32 21.08 18.56
CA TYR A 29 6.53 21.99 17.44
C TYR A 29 6.24 21.28 16.13
N VAL A 30 5.40 21.86 15.28
CA VAL A 30 5.09 21.33 13.93
C VAL A 30 5.59 22.31 12.89
N THR A 31 6.35 21.82 11.92
CA THR A 31 6.86 22.62 10.80
C THR A 31 6.43 22.03 9.47
N GLU A 32 5.83 22.84 8.59
CA GLU A 32 5.36 22.47 7.25
C GLU A 32 5.93 23.40 6.19
N LYS A 33 6.50 22.84 5.12
CA LYS A 33 7.08 23.62 4.04
C LYS A 33 6.05 24.32 3.16
N LYS A 34 4.87 23.76 3.03
CA LYS A 34 3.79 24.33 2.20
C LYS A 34 3.21 25.56 2.86
N ASN A 35 2.94 26.62 2.05
CA ASN A 35 2.23 27.79 2.51
C ASN A 35 0.74 27.54 2.73
N GLU A 36 0.15 26.73 1.85
CA GLU A 36 -1.26 26.35 1.93
C GLU A 36 -1.44 25.18 2.90
N VAL A 37 -2.15 25.42 3.99
CA VAL A 37 -2.46 24.44 5.03
C VAL A 37 -3.93 24.50 5.38
N ASN A 38 -4.47 23.42 5.95
CA ASN A 38 -5.82 23.42 6.48
C ASN A 38 -5.86 24.21 7.80
N LEU A 39 -6.40 25.43 7.74
CA LEU A 39 -6.44 26.36 8.88
C LEU A 39 -7.27 25.83 10.06
N GLU A 40 -8.24 24.97 9.82
CA GLU A 40 -9.08 24.37 10.86
C GLU A 40 -8.24 23.37 11.68
N GLN A 41 -7.48 22.52 11.00
CA GLN A 41 -6.53 21.59 11.64
C GLN A 41 -5.41 22.33 12.39
N VAL A 42 -4.90 23.42 11.83
CA VAL A 42 -3.90 24.26 12.50
C VAL A 42 -4.48 24.83 13.80
N LYS A 43 -5.68 25.41 13.77
CA LYS A 43 -6.35 25.94 14.98
C LYS A 43 -6.60 24.85 16.02
N GLU A 44 -7.04 23.67 15.58
CA GLU A 44 -7.26 22.54 16.47
C GLU A 44 -5.97 22.19 17.25
N LEU A 45 -4.84 22.04 16.55
CA LEU A 45 -3.56 21.74 17.18
C LEU A 45 -3.06 22.89 18.09
N GLN A 46 -3.22 24.14 17.68
CA GLN A 46 -2.86 25.31 18.50
C GLN A 46 -3.66 25.37 19.80
N ASN A 47 -4.96 25.00 19.76
CA ASN A 47 -5.79 24.91 20.98
C ASN A 47 -5.29 23.83 21.96
N LEU A 48 -4.56 22.84 21.47
CA LEU A 48 -3.86 21.82 22.30
C LEU A 48 -2.49 22.29 22.79
N GLY A 49 -2.05 23.50 22.47
CA GLY A 49 -0.77 24.08 22.86
C GLY A 49 0.38 23.76 21.89
N VAL A 50 0.09 23.19 20.71
CA VAL A 50 1.09 22.91 19.68
C VAL A 50 1.55 24.22 19.03
N LYS A 51 2.85 24.41 18.90
CA LYS A 51 3.43 25.53 18.15
C LYS A 51 3.59 25.12 16.69
N ILE A 52 3.09 25.94 15.77
CA ILE A 52 3.02 25.59 14.34
C ILE A 52 3.61 26.71 13.49
N GLU A 53 4.49 26.35 12.58
CA GLU A 53 4.90 27.18 11.45
C GLU A 53 4.60 26.49 10.13
N HIS A 54 4.32 27.28 9.09
CA HIS A 54 4.18 26.79 7.72
C HIS A 54 4.78 27.76 6.71
N GLY A 55 5.13 27.27 5.51
CA GLY A 55 5.82 28.02 4.47
C GLY A 55 7.34 28.03 4.62
N SER A 56 7.88 27.60 5.75
CA SER A 56 9.31 27.55 6.01
C SER A 56 9.65 26.52 7.09
N HIS A 57 10.94 26.33 7.29
CA HIS A 57 11.51 25.58 8.41
C HIS A 57 12.48 26.51 9.15
N SER A 58 12.00 27.27 10.14
CA SER A 58 12.82 28.25 10.85
C SER A 58 13.82 27.59 11.80
N GLU A 59 14.88 28.31 12.12
CA GLU A 59 15.89 27.88 13.07
C GLU A 59 15.32 27.76 14.50
N GLU A 60 14.38 28.62 14.83
CA GLU A 60 13.68 28.60 16.12
C GLU A 60 12.92 27.30 16.33
N PHE A 61 12.25 26.77 15.28
CA PHE A 61 11.51 25.50 15.36
C PHE A 61 12.44 24.30 15.42
N ILE A 62 13.56 24.31 14.71
CA ILE A 62 14.51 23.19 14.65
C ILE A 62 15.36 23.12 15.93
N SER A 63 15.87 24.24 16.40
CA SER A 63 16.85 24.26 17.49
C SER A 63 16.28 23.76 18.82
N GLY A 64 17.05 22.92 19.49
CA GLY A 64 16.70 22.38 20.81
C GLY A 64 15.67 21.25 20.78
N ALA A 65 15.29 20.75 19.62
CA ALA A 65 14.47 19.54 19.54
C ALA A 65 15.30 18.32 19.96
N SER A 66 14.73 17.48 20.82
CA SER A 66 15.36 16.24 21.27
C SER A 66 15.35 15.18 20.15
N PHE A 67 14.28 15.15 19.39
CA PHE A 67 14.13 14.34 18.18
C PHE A 67 13.04 14.92 17.27
N ALA A 68 12.99 14.42 16.04
CA ALA A 68 11.97 14.78 15.07
C ALA A 68 11.18 13.55 14.62
N ILE A 69 9.86 13.72 14.42
CA ILE A 69 8.97 12.71 13.85
C ILE A 69 8.62 13.14 12.42
N THR A 70 8.91 12.30 11.43
CA THR A 70 8.70 12.66 10.02
C THR A 70 7.42 12.03 9.45
N SER A 71 6.71 12.83 8.64
CA SER A 71 5.69 12.30 7.72
C SER A 71 6.34 11.53 6.56
N PRO A 72 5.73 10.42 6.08
CA PRO A 72 6.33 9.56 5.04
C PRO A 72 6.66 10.26 3.71
N GLY A 73 5.96 11.36 3.40
CA GLY A 73 6.14 12.11 2.15
C GLY A 73 7.33 13.07 2.10
N ILE A 74 8.13 13.18 3.16
CA ILE A 74 9.28 14.09 3.20
C ILE A 74 10.56 13.33 2.82
N PRO A 75 11.23 13.68 1.69
CA PRO A 75 12.40 12.95 1.23
C PRO A 75 13.60 13.06 2.18
N PRO A 76 14.35 11.97 2.42
CA PRO A 76 15.59 12.01 3.23
C PRO A 76 16.67 12.97 2.69
N LYS A 77 16.63 13.31 1.39
CA LYS A 77 17.52 14.27 0.75
C LYS A 77 17.05 15.72 0.90
N SER A 78 15.94 15.98 1.58
CA SER A 78 15.41 17.33 1.79
C SER A 78 16.32 18.19 2.66
N GLU A 79 16.24 19.51 2.49
CA GLU A 79 17.01 20.46 3.29
C GLU A 79 16.76 20.31 4.79
N ILE A 80 15.52 20.06 5.19
CA ILE A 80 15.18 19.88 6.61
C ILE A 80 15.90 18.66 7.21
N PHE A 81 15.98 17.54 6.50
CA PHE A 81 16.73 16.36 6.97
C PHE A 81 18.23 16.67 7.11
N ARG A 82 18.82 17.38 6.14
CA ARG A 82 20.23 17.81 6.24
C ARG A 82 20.47 18.66 7.48
N ARG A 83 19.62 19.68 7.71
CA ARG A 83 19.73 20.58 8.87
C ARG A 83 19.58 19.88 10.21
N LEU A 84 18.65 18.91 10.31
CA LEU A 84 18.46 18.10 11.51
C LEU A 84 19.69 17.21 11.79
N ASN A 85 20.22 16.57 10.75
CA ASN A 85 21.41 15.72 10.85
C ASN A 85 22.66 16.54 11.26
N GLU A 86 22.84 17.76 10.72
CA GLU A 86 23.94 18.67 11.13
C GLU A 86 23.87 19.04 12.61
N LYS A 87 22.67 19.04 13.20
CA LYS A 87 22.44 19.30 14.63
C LYS A 87 22.39 18.03 15.49
N ASN A 88 22.64 16.86 14.90
CA ASN A 88 22.49 15.55 15.57
C ASN A 88 21.08 15.32 16.14
N ILE A 89 20.04 15.91 15.53
CA ILE A 89 18.65 15.68 15.92
C ILE A 89 18.18 14.41 15.21
N LYS A 90 17.84 13.41 15.99
CA LYS A 90 17.37 12.12 15.50
C LYS A 90 16.02 12.25 14.80
N ILE A 91 15.86 11.59 13.65
CA ILE A 91 14.61 11.57 12.88
C ILE A 91 14.04 10.15 12.90
N ILE A 92 12.79 10.01 13.34
CA ILE A 92 12.07 8.72 13.38
C ILE A 92 10.75 8.81 12.62
N SER A 93 10.23 7.67 12.19
CA SER A 93 8.88 7.59 11.64
C SER A 93 7.80 7.68 12.72
N GLU A 94 6.59 8.03 12.35
CA GLU A 94 5.43 7.99 13.24
C GLU A 94 5.15 6.55 13.74
N VAL A 95 5.42 5.53 12.89
CA VAL A 95 5.33 4.12 13.29
C VAL A 95 6.32 3.76 14.40
N GLU A 96 7.57 4.24 14.29
CA GLU A 96 8.57 4.08 15.35
C GLU A 96 8.11 4.75 16.64
N PHE A 97 7.60 5.98 16.56
CA PHE A 97 7.13 6.72 17.72
C PHE A 97 5.94 6.01 18.39
N ALA A 98 5.00 5.47 17.62
CA ALA A 98 3.91 4.67 18.15
C ALA A 98 4.43 3.41 18.86
N TYR A 99 5.34 2.66 18.22
CA TYR A 99 5.94 1.45 18.78
C TYR A 99 6.63 1.71 20.14
N LEU A 100 7.37 2.81 20.25
CA LEU A 100 8.07 3.19 21.50
C LEU A 100 7.12 3.51 22.67
N ASN A 101 5.84 3.75 22.38
CA ASN A 101 4.86 4.20 23.36
C ASN A 101 3.70 3.21 23.58
N THR A 102 3.78 1.99 23.06
CA THR A 102 2.76 0.96 23.28
C THR A 102 3.36 -0.40 23.58
N LYS A 103 2.59 -1.26 24.22
CA LYS A 103 2.90 -2.69 24.41
C LYS A 103 2.09 -3.57 23.44
N THR A 104 1.15 -3.00 22.70
CA THR A 104 0.34 -3.72 21.72
C THR A 104 1.24 -4.26 20.62
N PRO A 105 1.24 -5.57 20.36
CA PRO A 105 2.09 -6.16 19.34
C PRO A 105 1.66 -5.74 17.93
N PHE A 106 2.64 -5.44 17.08
CA PHE A 106 2.43 -5.12 15.68
C PHE A 106 2.49 -6.37 14.80
N ILE A 107 1.57 -6.45 13.84
CA ILE A 107 1.65 -7.30 12.67
C ILE A 107 1.98 -6.39 11.49
N ALA A 108 3.24 -6.44 11.03
CA ALA A 108 3.75 -5.55 9.99
C ALA A 108 3.60 -6.16 8.60
N ILE A 109 3.06 -5.41 7.66
CA ILE A 109 2.90 -5.86 6.27
C ILE A 109 3.57 -4.87 5.34
N THR A 110 4.58 -5.35 4.60
CA THR A 110 5.31 -4.58 3.60
C THR A 110 5.36 -5.33 2.27
N GLY A 111 5.91 -4.69 1.25
CA GLY A 111 6.06 -5.21 -0.10
C GLY A 111 5.98 -4.10 -1.14
N THR A 112 6.12 -4.43 -2.41
CA THR A 112 5.84 -3.47 -3.47
C THR A 112 4.34 -3.42 -3.74
N ASN A 113 3.72 -4.54 -4.04
CA ASN A 113 2.30 -4.70 -4.32
C ASN A 113 1.60 -5.58 -3.26
N GLY A 114 0.27 -5.54 -3.19
CA GLY A 114 -0.53 -6.38 -2.29
C GLY A 114 -0.63 -5.95 -0.83
N LYS A 115 0.20 -5.02 -0.35
CA LYS A 115 0.21 -4.55 1.06
C LYS A 115 -1.18 -4.23 1.61
N THR A 116 -1.89 -3.33 0.95
CA THR A 116 -3.20 -2.82 1.40
C THR A 116 -4.25 -3.93 1.49
N THR A 117 -4.33 -4.78 0.45
CA THR A 117 -5.25 -5.91 0.44
C THR A 117 -4.91 -6.91 1.55
N THR A 118 -3.62 -7.25 1.70
CA THR A 118 -3.17 -8.15 2.77
C THR A 118 -3.44 -7.58 4.15
N THR A 119 -3.15 -6.30 4.38
CA THR A 119 -3.40 -5.63 5.67
C THR A 119 -4.88 -5.64 6.04
N ALA A 120 -5.74 -5.25 5.09
CA ALA A 120 -7.19 -5.26 5.28
C ALA A 120 -7.74 -6.68 5.50
N LEU A 121 -7.26 -7.65 4.72
CA LEU A 121 -7.66 -9.05 4.85
C LEU A 121 -7.24 -9.65 6.20
N VAL A 122 -6.01 -9.40 6.64
CA VAL A 122 -5.50 -9.85 7.95
C VAL A 122 -6.35 -9.27 9.07
N SER A 123 -6.59 -7.97 9.08
CA SER A 123 -7.46 -7.32 10.07
C SER A 123 -8.86 -7.92 10.07
N HIS A 124 -9.45 -8.14 8.89
CA HIS A 124 -10.76 -8.75 8.74
C HIS A 124 -10.79 -10.20 9.27
N ILE A 125 -9.78 -11.02 8.94
CA ILE A 125 -9.71 -12.40 9.47
C ILE A 125 -9.59 -12.37 10.99
N LEU A 126 -8.71 -11.54 11.54
CA LEU A 126 -8.47 -11.46 12.97
C LEU A 126 -9.67 -10.92 13.75
N SER A 127 -10.51 -10.07 13.15
CA SER A 127 -11.66 -9.42 13.80
C SER A 127 -12.69 -10.40 14.35
N LYS A 128 -12.72 -11.67 13.89
CA LYS A 128 -13.56 -12.72 14.44
C LYS A 128 -13.25 -13.00 15.91
N LYS A 129 -12.01 -12.81 16.34
CA LYS A 129 -11.54 -13.22 17.67
C LYS A 129 -10.76 -12.12 18.42
N PHE A 130 -10.20 -11.17 17.71
CA PHE A 130 -9.25 -10.19 18.23
C PHE A 130 -9.64 -8.77 17.82
N SER A 131 -9.32 -7.80 18.68
CA SER A 131 -9.27 -6.39 18.28
C SER A 131 -7.96 -6.13 17.55
N ALA A 132 -8.02 -6.02 16.22
CA ALA A 132 -6.85 -5.93 15.35
C ALA A 132 -7.06 -4.88 14.23
N PRO A 133 -7.17 -3.57 14.56
CA PRO A 133 -7.42 -2.52 13.60
C PRO A 133 -6.27 -2.33 12.60
N VAL A 134 -6.65 -1.84 11.40
CA VAL A 134 -5.71 -1.44 10.35
C VAL A 134 -5.10 -0.08 10.66
N CYS A 135 -3.78 0.03 10.50
CA CYS A 135 -3.05 1.28 10.68
C CYS A 135 -1.84 1.41 9.75
N GLY A 136 -1.14 2.54 9.83
CA GLY A 136 0.12 2.78 9.14
C GLY A 136 0.00 3.58 7.86
N ASN A 137 0.52 3.06 6.75
CA ASN A 137 0.47 3.72 5.44
C ASN A 137 -0.96 3.78 4.86
N ILE A 138 -1.89 3.02 5.42
CA ILE A 138 -3.33 3.03 5.15
C ILE A 138 -4.11 3.10 6.47
N GLY A 139 -5.39 3.38 6.38
CA GLY A 139 -6.25 3.50 7.57
C GLY A 139 -5.92 4.75 8.38
N VAL A 140 -5.67 4.54 9.66
CA VAL A 140 -5.31 5.61 10.60
C VAL A 140 -3.84 5.48 11.02
N PRO A 141 -3.18 6.59 11.40
CA PRO A 141 -1.84 6.51 11.96
C PRO A 141 -1.82 5.66 13.25
N PRO A 142 -0.82 4.80 13.47
CA PRO A 142 -0.69 4.01 14.70
C PRO A 142 -0.80 4.83 15.98
N THR A 143 -0.24 6.04 16.02
CA THR A 143 -0.34 6.95 17.19
C THR A 143 -1.77 7.33 17.58
N SER A 144 -2.75 7.16 16.68
CA SER A 144 -4.16 7.36 16.99
C SER A 144 -4.82 6.18 17.71
N LEU A 145 -4.18 5.01 17.74
CA LEU A 145 -4.76 3.76 18.25
C LEU A 145 -4.09 3.26 19.53
N ILE A 146 -2.87 3.69 19.82
CA ILE A 146 -2.06 3.09 20.90
C ILE A 146 -2.51 3.42 22.32
N GLU A 147 -3.46 4.31 22.50
CA GLU A 147 -4.10 4.59 23.79
C GLU A 147 -5.34 3.71 24.03
N GLU A 148 -5.79 2.97 23.01
CA GLU A 148 -6.89 2.01 23.09
C GLU A 148 -6.35 0.59 23.34
N ASN A 149 -7.20 -0.28 23.90
CA ASN A 149 -6.83 -1.68 24.13
C ASN A 149 -7.11 -2.50 22.87
N HIS A 150 -6.06 -2.88 22.17
CA HIS A 150 -6.09 -3.79 21.04
C HIS A 150 -5.21 -5.01 21.29
N ASP A 151 -5.61 -6.16 20.75
CA ASP A 151 -4.80 -7.38 20.81
C ASP A 151 -3.61 -7.30 19.85
N PHE A 152 -3.82 -6.65 18.69
CA PHE A 152 -2.80 -6.42 17.66
C PHE A 152 -3.04 -5.08 16.93
N LEU A 153 -1.97 -4.50 16.38
CA LEU A 153 -2.05 -3.43 15.38
C LEU A 153 -1.61 -4.00 14.03
N VAL A 154 -2.53 -4.11 13.06
CA VAL A 154 -2.21 -4.59 11.71
C VAL A 154 -1.73 -3.41 10.88
N CYS A 155 -0.41 -3.29 10.75
CA CYS A 155 0.25 -2.10 10.25
C CYS A 155 0.81 -2.30 8.83
N GLU A 156 0.26 -1.57 7.86
CA GLU A 156 0.90 -1.43 6.56
C GLU A 156 2.12 -0.53 6.70
N ILE A 157 3.31 -1.04 6.35
CA ILE A 157 4.56 -0.29 6.43
C ILE A 157 5.15 -0.08 5.02
N SER A 158 5.23 1.18 4.60
CA SER A 158 5.94 1.58 3.39
C SER A 158 7.46 1.52 3.59
N SER A 159 8.22 1.51 2.47
CA SER A 159 9.69 1.62 2.55
C SER A 159 10.16 2.91 3.21
N TYR A 160 9.41 3.99 3.05
CA TYR A 160 9.71 5.30 3.66
C TYR A 160 9.60 5.25 5.19
N GLN A 161 8.54 4.60 5.71
CA GLN A 161 8.34 4.43 7.13
C GLN A 161 9.37 3.46 7.72
N ALA A 162 9.60 2.31 7.06
CA ALA A 162 10.58 1.32 7.50
C ALA A 162 12.01 1.89 7.57
N GLN A 163 12.41 2.73 6.60
CA GLN A 163 13.72 3.38 6.61
C GLN A 163 13.98 4.19 7.88
N MET A 164 12.93 4.81 8.44
CA MET A 164 12.99 5.69 9.61
C MET A 164 12.57 4.99 10.93
N THR A 165 12.66 3.67 10.98
CA THR A 165 12.54 2.89 12.22
C THR A 165 13.93 2.55 12.78
N GLU A 166 14.03 2.27 14.07
CA GLU A 166 15.29 1.84 14.72
C GLU A 166 15.09 0.72 15.74
N LYS A 167 14.05 0.82 16.56
CA LYS A 167 13.73 -0.14 17.61
C LYS A 167 12.43 -0.90 17.30
N PHE A 168 11.72 -0.49 16.26
CA PHE A 168 10.48 -1.14 15.85
C PHE A 168 10.72 -2.64 15.66
N LYS A 169 9.96 -3.45 16.39
CA LYS A 169 10.01 -4.90 16.30
C LYS A 169 8.59 -5.44 16.23
N ALA A 170 8.23 -5.97 15.07
CA ALA A 170 6.94 -6.60 14.88
C ALA A 170 6.90 -7.99 15.55
N LYS A 171 5.74 -8.42 16.03
CA LYS A 171 5.52 -9.82 16.40
C LYS A 171 5.57 -10.70 15.14
N ILE A 172 4.88 -10.28 14.10
CA ILE A 172 4.88 -10.95 12.79
C ILE A 172 5.15 -9.90 11.73
N ALA A 173 6.12 -10.15 10.83
CA ALA A 173 6.36 -9.31 9.67
C ALA A 173 6.14 -10.12 8.38
N CYS A 174 5.35 -9.57 7.46
CA CYS A 174 5.06 -10.18 6.17
C CYS A 174 5.58 -9.30 5.03
N TRP A 175 6.31 -9.89 4.09
CA TRP A 175 6.79 -9.24 2.88
C TRP A 175 6.14 -9.90 1.65
N THR A 176 5.19 -9.21 1.03
CA THR A 176 4.35 -9.78 -0.03
C THR A 176 5.10 -10.07 -1.33
N ASN A 177 5.91 -9.12 -1.81
CA ASN A 177 6.75 -9.23 -3.00
C ASN A 177 7.73 -8.07 -3.08
N PHE A 178 8.73 -8.19 -3.97
CA PHE A 178 9.69 -7.14 -4.27
C PHE A 178 9.84 -6.97 -5.79
N THR A 179 9.40 -5.84 -6.30
CA THR A 179 9.60 -5.39 -7.69
C THR A 179 10.09 -3.94 -7.69
N PRO A 180 10.73 -3.46 -8.77
CA PRO A 180 11.20 -2.09 -8.86
C PRO A 180 10.07 -1.08 -8.65
N ASP A 181 10.26 -0.16 -7.70
CA ASP A 181 9.39 0.99 -7.44
C ASP A 181 10.17 2.02 -6.63
N HIS A 182 9.76 3.29 -6.66
CA HIS A 182 10.34 4.36 -5.84
C HIS A 182 11.88 4.50 -5.92
N ILE A 183 12.48 4.14 -7.08
CA ILE A 183 13.94 4.14 -7.27
C ILE A 183 14.51 5.54 -7.13
N ASP A 184 13.82 6.55 -7.66
CA ASP A 184 14.24 7.96 -7.57
C ASP A 184 14.34 8.46 -6.14
N TRP A 185 13.37 8.04 -5.31
CA TRP A 185 13.33 8.40 -3.90
C TRP A 185 14.49 7.77 -3.12
N HIS A 186 14.69 6.48 -3.27
CA HIS A 186 15.72 5.75 -2.52
C HIS A 186 17.12 5.90 -3.11
N GLY A 187 17.23 6.41 -4.35
CA GLY A 187 18.51 6.53 -5.06
C GLY A 187 19.07 5.19 -5.52
N GLY A 188 18.19 4.20 -5.76
CA GLY A 188 18.55 2.90 -6.31
C GLY A 188 17.70 1.75 -5.78
N LEU A 189 17.63 0.67 -6.56
CA LEU A 189 16.83 -0.52 -6.24
C LEU A 189 17.30 -1.20 -4.94
N GLU A 190 18.61 -1.25 -4.71
CA GLU A 190 19.18 -1.88 -3.52
C GLU A 190 18.84 -1.10 -2.24
N ASN A 191 18.85 0.23 -2.30
CA ASN A 191 18.44 1.06 -1.17
C ASN A 191 16.95 0.89 -0.86
N TYR A 192 16.10 0.75 -1.90
CA TYR A 192 14.69 0.45 -1.74
C TYR A 192 14.47 -0.91 -1.08
N PHE A 193 15.23 -1.93 -1.48
CA PHE A 193 15.21 -3.24 -0.86
C PHE A 193 15.63 -3.16 0.63
N ASN A 194 16.78 -2.54 0.90
CA ASN A 194 17.34 -2.43 2.24
C ASN A 194 16.43 -1.64 3.20
N ALA A 195 15.70 -0.64 2.68
CA ALA A 195 14.71 0.07 3.47
C ALA A 195 13.60 -0.85 3.99
N LYS A 196 13.11 -1.79 3.17
CA LYS A 196 12.13 -2.79 3.61
C LYS A 196 12.74 -3.91 4.45
N ALA A 197 13.94 -4.37 4.10
CA ALA A 197 14.66 -5.44 4.80
C ALA A 197 14.92 -5.09 6.26
N LYS A 198 15.03 -3.81 6.58
CA LYS A 198 15.36 -3.30 7.91
C LYS A 198 14.47 -3.86 9.03
N ILE A 199 13.16 -3.99 8.80
CA ILE A 199 12.22 -4.51 9.80
C ILE A 199 12.22 -6.05 9.93
N PHE A 200 13.10 -6.74 9.22
CA PHE A 200 13.27 -8.19 9.27
C PHE A 200 14.63 -8.62 9.85
N LEU A 201 15.55 -7.69 10.04
CA LEU A 201 16.92 -7.94 10.46
C LEU A 201 17.20 -7.37 11.87
N PRO A 202 18.18 -7.95 12.61
CA PRO A 202 18.59 -7.39 13.89
C PRO A 202 18.94 -5.88 13.84
N PRO A 203 18.54 -5.10 14.86
CA PRO A 203 17.84 -5.51 16.08
C PRO A 203 16.31 -5.56 15.95
N GLN A 204 15.76 -5.38 14.78
CA GLN A 204 14.32 -5.25 14.50
C GLN A 204 13.66 -6.54 14.03
N GLU A 205 14.38 -7.67 14.02
CA GLU A 205 13.87 -8.94 13.56
C GLU A 205 12.56 -9.34 14.26
N PRO A 206 11.50 -9.77 13.51
CA PRO A 206 10.23 -10.18 14.08
C PRO A 206 10.34 -11.56 14.76
N GLU A 207 9.33 -11.95 15.55
CA GLU A 207 9.23 -13.32 16.04
C GLU A 207 9.02 -14.30 14.87
N PHE A 208 8.26 -13.90 13.83
CA PHE A 208 8.05 -14.67 12.61
C PHE A 208 8.16 -13.77 11.38
N ALA A 209 8.97 -14.20 10.41
CA ALA A 209 9.11 -13.58 9.10
C ALA A 209 8.31 -14.37 8.06
N ILE A 210 7.33 -13.77 7.39
CA ILE A 210 6.53 -14.40 6.34
C ILE A 210 6.99 -13.86 4.99
N LEU A 211 7.48 -14.73 4.12
CA LEU A 211 8.12 -14.35 2.85
C LEU A 211 7.53 -15.11 1.67
N ASN A 212 7.53 -14.48 0.50
CA ASN A 212 7.08 -15.09 -0.75
C ASN A 212 8.13 -16.06 -1.32
N ALA A 213 7.79 -17.34 -1.44
CA ALA A 213 8.67 -18.36 -2.00
C ALA A 213 8.87 -18.23 -3.52
N GLN A 214 7.96 -17.55 -4.23
CA GLN A 214 8.07 -17.34 -5.68
C GLN A 214 8.93 -16.11 -6.01
N ASP A 215 9.22 -15.24 -5.05
CA ASP A 215 10.11 -14.10 -5.21
C ASP A 215 11.56 -14.53 -4.93
N THR A 216 12.36 -14.57 -5.99
CA THR A 216 13.75 -15.06 -5.91
C THR A 216 14.62 -14.21 -4.97
N LYS A 217 14.39 -12.88 -4.93
CA LYS A 217 15.15 -11.98 -4.06
C LYS A 217 14.76 -12.18 -2.59
N LEU A 218 13.49 -12.40 -2.29
CA LEU A 218 13.02 -12.70 -0.94
C LEU A 218 13.45 -14.08 -0.49
N LYS A 219 13.49 -15.07 -1.39
CA LYS A 219 14.02 -16.41 -1.10
C LYS A 219 15.51 -16.39 -0.75
N GLU A 220 16.29 -15.58 -1.45
CA GLU A 220 17.70 -15.38 -1.10
C GLU A 220 17.85 -14.64 0.24
N PHE A 221 17.06 -13.60 0.45
CA PHE A 221 17.05 -12.80 1.67
C PHE A 221 16.66 -13.61 2.91
N SER A 222 15.82 -14.64 2.77
CA SER A 222 15.37 -15.48 3.88
C SER A 222 16.51 -16.11 4.66
N LYS A 223 17.68 -16.33 4.03
CA LYS A 223 18.89 -16.87 4.67
C LYS A 223 19.44 -15.96 5.78
N GLN A 224 19.02 -14.69 5.79
CA GLN A 224 19.42 -13.71 6.80
C GLN A 224 18.36 -13.54 7.91
N CYS A 225 17.20 -14.15 7.74
CA CYS A 225 16.07 -14.02 8.67
C CYS A 225 15.95 -15.23 9.60
N GLN A 226 15.36 -15.02 10.77
CA GLN A 226 15.00 -16.09 11.70
C GLN A 226 13.51 -16.44 11.58
N ASN A 227 13.14 -17.68 11.92
CA ASN A 227 11.74 -18.15 11.98
C ASN A 227 10.96 -17.81 10.70
N VAL A 228 11.51 -18.13 9.54
CA VAL A 228 10.89 -17.87 8.25
C VAL A 228 9.80 -18.89 7.99
N ILE A 229 8.64 -18.41 7.54
CA ILE A 229 7.53 -19.18 7.01
C ILE A 229 7.28 -18.69 5.59
N PHE A 230 7.27 -19.62 4.64
CA PHE A 230 7.01 -19.28 3.26
C PHE A 230 5.52 -19.40 2.92
N PHE A 231 5.02 -18.50 2.10
CA PHE A 231 3.79 -18.71 1.36
C PHE A 231 4.08 -18.98 -0.10
N ASP A 232 3.15 -19.68 -0.76
CA ASP A 232 3.23 -20.10 -2.16
C ASP A 232 4.42 -21.05 -2.43
N ASP A 233 4.73 -21.91 -1.46
CA ASP A 233 5.86 -22.85 -1.53
C ASP A 233 5.45 -24.33 -1.60
N GLY A 234 4.16 -24.63 -1.40
CA GLY A 234 3.63 -25.98 -1.37
C GLY A 234 3.88 -26.77 -0.08
N ASN A 235 4.69 -26.25 0.86
CA ASN A 235 5.02 -26.88 2.13
C ASN A 235 4.31 -26.21 3.31
N ASP A 236 4.67 -24.94 3.60
CA ASP A 236 4.06 -24.21 4.71
C ASP A 236 2.67 -23.73 4.34
N CYS A 237 2.51 -23.02 3.22
CA CYS A 237 1.22 -22.55 2.72
C CYS A 237 1.26 -22.42 1.21
N GLY A 238 0.39 -23.13 0.51
CA GLY A 238 0.38 -23.13 -0.95
C GLY A 238 -0.90 -23.67 -1.56
N ILE A 239 -0.96 -23.72 -2.89
CA ILE A 239 -2.10 -24.24 -3.65
C ILE A 239 -1.86 -25.69 -4.05
N LYS A 240 -2.86 -26.53 -3.77
CA LYS A 240 -2.91 -27.92 -4.24
C LYS A 240 -4.35 -28.30 -4.55
N ASN A 241 -4.61 -29.00 -5.67
CA ASN A 241 -5.94 -29.48 -6.05
C ASN A 241 -7.03 -28.37 -5.98
N ASN A 242 -6.75 -27.18 -6.51
CA ASN A 242 -7.66 -26.01 -6.45
C ASN A 242 -8.09 -25.59 -5.04
N SER A 243 -7.27 -25.83 -4.04
CA SER A 243 -7.49 -25.36 -2.66
C SER A 243 -6.21 -24.80 -2.07
N ILE A 244 -6.32 -23.88 -1.11
CA ILE A 244 -5.20 -23.38 -0.31
C ILE A 244 -5.04 -24.25 0.92
N PHE A 245 -3.82 -24.72 1.14
CA PHE A 245 -3.42 -25.57 2.26
C PHE A 245 -2.44 -24.83 3.17
N TYR A 246 -2.52 -25.11 4.46
CA TYR A 246 -1.52 -24.71 5.45
C TYR A 246 -1.02 -25.96 6.18
N LYS A 247 0.29 -26.26 6.08
CA LYS A 247 0.94 -27.44 6.71
C LYS A 247 0.17 -28.74 6.47
N GLY A 248 -0.30 -28.95 5.24
CA GLY A 248 -1.02 -30.15 4.82
C GLY A 248 -2.53 -30.14 5.12
N GLU A 249 -3.06 -29.19 5.88
CA GLU A 249 -4.48 -29.04 6.13
C GLU A 249 -5.13 -28.13 5.08
N GLU A 250 -6.24 -28.56 4.48
CA GLU A 250 -7.02 -27.72 3.58
C GLU A 250 -7.73 -26.61 4.36
N ILE A 251 -7.53 -25.36 3.94
CA ILE A 251 -8.16 -24.19 4.55
C ILE A 251 -9.38 -23.75 3.75
N ILE A 252 -9.23 -23.52 2.43
CA ILE A 252 -10.29 -23.00 1.57
C ILE A 252 -10.08 -23.40 0.12
N SER A 253 -11.19 -23.73 -0.58
CA SER A 253 -11.18 -23.95 -2.03
C SER A 253 -11.05 -22.60 -2.77
N LEU A 254 -10.31 -22.57 -3.89
CA LEU A 254 -10.16 -21.36 -4.70
C LEU A 254 -11.51 -20.83 -5.25
N LYS A 255 -12.48 -21.71 -5.50
CA LYS A 255 -13.84 -21.32 -5.92
C LYS A 255 -14.61 -20.53 -4.87
N ASP A 256 -14.27 -20.71 -3.59
CA ASP A 256 -14.91 -20.04 -2.46
C ASP A 256 -14.18 -18.75 -2.06
N CYS A 257 -13.03 -18.45 -2.71
CA CYS A 257 -12.27 -17.22 -2.49
C CYS A 257 -12.97 -16.04 -3.18
N PRO A 258 -13.26 -14.93 -2.45
CA PRO A 258 -13.92 -13.77 -3.04
C PRO A 258 -12.99 -12.94 -3.93
N LEU A 259 -11.68 -13.12 -3.77
CA LEU A 259 -10.64 -12.44 -4.53
C LEU A 259 -10.08 -13.36 -5.61
N VAL A 260 -10.06 -12.90 -6.86
CA VAL A 260 -9.61 -13.65 -8.02
C VAL A 260 -8.16 -13.30 -8.37
N GLY A 261 -7.44 -14.27 -8.92
CA GLY A 261 -6.06 -14.11 -9.40
C GLY A 261 -5.01 -14.62 -8.40
N HIS A 262 -3.90 -15.14 -8.95
CA HIS A 262 -2.86 -15.78 -8.15
C HIS A 262 -2.27 -14.88 -7.07
N HIS A 263 -2.02 -13.60 -7.40
CA HIS A 263 -1.55 -12.61 -6.44
C HIS A 263 -2.52 -12.40 -5.25
N ASN A 264 -3.83 -12.53 -5.47
CA ASN A 264 -4.80 -12.47 -4.39
C ASN A 264 -4.80 -13.74 -3.55
N TYR A 265 -4.57 -14.90 -4.16
CA TYR A 265 -4.36 -16.13 -3.39
C TYR A 265 -3.10 -16.04 -2.54
N GLN A 266 -2.03 -15.37 -3.00
CA GLN A 266 -0.86 -15.05 -2.18
C GLN A 266 -1.22 -14.15 -0.99
N ASN A 267 -2.03 -13.11 -1.19
CA ASN A 267 -2.52 -12.27 -0.10
C ASN A 267 -3.34 -13.06 0.92
N ILE A 268 -4.18 -14.02 0.44
CA ILE A 268 -4.96 -14.92 1.30
C ILE A 268 -4.04 -15.85 2.09
N MET A 269 -3.01 -16.42 1.47
CA MET A 269 -2.02 -17.27 2.15
C MET A 269 -1.32 -16.51 3.28
N CYS A 270 -0.92 -15.24 3.06
CA CYS A 270 -0.37 -14.39 4.12
C CYS A 270 -1.36 -14.26 5.31
N GLY A 271 -2.64 -14.00 5.01
CA GLY A 271 -3.69 -13.91 6.03
C GLY A 271 -3.88 -15.21 6.80
N ILE A 272 -3.88 -16.35 6.12
CA ILE A 272 -3.97 -17.68 6.73
C ILE A 272 -2.80 -17.93 7.69
N ILE A 273 -1.56 -17.72 7.23
CA ILE A 273 -0.36 -17.93 8.06
C ILE A 273 -0.43 -17.06 9.32
N ILE A 274 -0.73 -15.77 9.17
CA ILE A 274 -0.83 -14.84 10.30
C ILE A 274 -1.91 -15.31 11.29
N ALA A 275 -3.10 -15.66 10.80
CA ALA A 275 -4.20 -16.13 11.63
C ALA A 275 -3.86 -17.43 12.39
N LYS A 276 -3.17 -18.37 11.73
CA LYS A 276 -2.69 -19.61 12.36
C LYS A 276 -1.64 -19.35 13.43
N LEU A 277 -0.72 -18.41 13.22
CA LEU A 277 0.31 -18.03 14.19
C LEU A 277 -0.27 -17.41 15.47
N VAL A 278 -1.41 -16.72 15.36
CA VAL A 278 -2.10 -16.15 16.54
C VAL A 278 -3.18 -17.09 17.11
N GLY A 279 -3.27 -18.34 16.62
CA GLY A 279 -4.11 -19.40 17.21
C GLY A 279 -5.57 -19.41 16.77
N MET A 280 -5.88 -18.96 15.55
CA MET A 280 -7.22 -19.15 14.97
C MET A 280 -7.42 -20.56 14.41
N ASN A 281 -8.64 -21.06 14.46
CA ASN A 281 -9.02 -22.33 13.85
C ASN A 281 -9.37 -22.18 12.36
N ASN A 282 -9.36 -23.29 11.61
CA ASN A 282 -9.60 -23.28 10.17
C ASN A 282 -11.01 -22.81 9.78
N SER A 283 -12.01 -23.12 10.61
CA SER A 283 -13.41 -22.73 10.34
C SER A 283 -13.57 -21.21 10.36
N ASP A 284 -13.05 -20.54 11.41
CA ASP A 284 -13.13 -19.09 11.54
C ASP A 284 -12.34 -18.40 10.42
N ILE A 285 -11.14 -18.92 10.08
CA ILE A 285 -10.32 -18.38 8.97
C ILE A 285 -11.09 -18.47 7.66
N ARG A 286 -11.67 -19.63 7.34
CA ARG A 286 -12.45 -19.84 6.11
C ARG A 286 -13.64 -18.89 6.03
N GLU A 287 -14.44 -18.81 7.10
CA GLU A 287 -15.61 -17.94 7.18
C GLU A 287 -15.23 -16.48 6.89
N GLN A 288 -14.16 -15.99 7.53
CA GLN A 288 -13.71 -14.61 7.35
C GLN A 288 -13.15 -14.35 5.95
N ILE A 289 -12.43 -15.30 5.36
CA ILE A 289 -11.97 -15.16 3.96
C ILE A 289 -13.17 -15.04 3.03
N MET A 290 -14.18 -15.91 3.15
CA MET A 290 -15.37 -15.91 2.30
C MET A 290 -16.19 -14.62 2.41
N SER A 291 -16.23 -14.01 3.60
CA SER A 291 -16.96 -12.76 3.85
C SER A 291 -16.17 -11.50 3.47
N PHE A 292 -14.87 -11.60 3.19
CA PHE A 292 -14.02 -10.45 2.89
C PHE A 292 -14.46 -9.74 1.61
N ARG A 293 -14.37 -8.42 1.64
CA ARG A 293 -14.51 -7.57 0.45
C ARG A 293 -13.23 -6.78 0.26
N ALA A 294 -12.71 -6.78 -0.97
CA ALA A 294 -11.51 -6.00 -1.30
C ALA A 294 -11.72 -4.53 -0.93
N PRO A 295 -10.67 -3.84 -0.51
CA PRO A 295 -10.69 -2.38 -0.44
C PRO A 295 -11.08 -1.81 -1.81
N GLU A 296 -11.85 -0.73 -1.79
CA GLU A 296 -12.25 -0.03 -3.01
C GLU A 296 -11.07 0.31 -3.91
N HIS A 297 -11.30 0.36 -5.20
CA HIS A 297 -10.32 0.70 -6.24
C HIS A 297 -9.15 -0.30 -6.41
N ARG A 298 -9.30 -1.56 -5.95
CA ARG A 298 -8.33 -2.65 -6.15
C ARG A 298 -8.99 -3.88 -6.73
N LEU A 299 -8.98 -4.01 -8.05
CA LEU A 299 -9.71 -5.06 -8.79
C LEU A 299 -11.13 -5.24 -8.25
N GLU A 300 -11.74 -4.14 -7.86
CA GLU A 300 -13.09 -4.07 -7.30
C GLU A 300 -14.09 -4.40 -8.40
N LYS A 301 -14.86 -5.48 -8.25
CA LYS A 301 -16.01 -5.76 -9.13
C LYS A 301 -17.10 -4.74 -8.84
N VAL A 302 -17.34 -3.85 -9.79
CA VAL A 302 -18.34 -2.77 -9.66
C VAL A 302 -19.73 -3.27 -10.02
N ARG A 303 -19.86 -3.87 -11.20
CA ARG A 303 -21.15 -4.30 -11.75
C ARG A 303 -20.95 -5.38 -12.82
N GLU A 304 -22.01 -6.12 -13.07
CA GLU A 304 -22.16 -6.96 -14.26
C GLU A 304 -23.42 -6.49 -15.01
N MET A 305 -23.31 -6.23 -16.29
CA MET A 305 -24.40 -5.70 -17.12
C MET A 305 -24.23 -6.24 -18.55
N ASP A 306 -25.29 -6.80 -19.10
CA ASP A 306 -25.34 -7.34 -20.48
C ASP A 306 -24.19 -8.30 -20.83
N GLY A 307 -23.75 -9.12 -19.86
CA GLY A 307 -22.64 -10.05 -19.99
C GLY A 307 -21.24 -9.41 -19.87
N ILE A 308 -21.16 -8.11 -19.58
CA ILE A 308 -19.92 -7.38 -19.38
C ILE A 308 -19.69 -7.21 -17.86
N THR A 309 -18.54 -7.61 -17.36
CA THR A 309 -18.15 -7.34 -15.96
C THR A 309 -17.20 -6.15 -15.87
N PHE A 310 -17.49 -5.21 -15.01
CA PHE A 310 -16.70 -3.98 -14.81
C PHE A 310 -15.84 -4.10 -13.56
N PHE A 311 -14.52 -3.88 -13.72
CA PHE A 311 -13.56 -3.88 -12.63
C PHE A 311 -12.86 -2.52 -12.48
N ASN A 312 -12.84 -2.01 -11.25
CA ASN A 312 -12.16 -0.79 -10.85
C ASN A 312 -10.85 -1.13 -10.13
N ASP A 313 -9.73 -0.86 -10.78
CA ASP A 313 -8.38 -0.98 -10.23
C ASP A 313 -7.65 0.37 -10.29
N SER A 314 -8.38 1.45 -10.02
CA SER A 314 -7.83 2.82 -10.09
C SER A 314 -6.59 3.04 -9.23
N LYS A 315 -6.36 2.22 -8.21
CA LYS A 315 -5.18 2.27 -7.35
C LYS A 315 -3.90 1.72 -8.02
N ALA A 316 -3.99 1.09 -9.19
CA ALA A 316 -2.84 0.71 -10.00
C ALA A 316 -2.21 1.96 -10.64
N THR A 317 -1.36 2.64 -9.89
CA THR A 317 -0.71 3.90 -10.29
C THR A 317 0.70 3.71 -10.85
N ASN A 318 1.08 2.48 -11.14
CA ASN A 318 2.34 2.10 -11.79
C ASN A 318 2.12 0.89 -12.72
N PRO A 319 3.02 0.66 -13.71
CA PRO A 319 2.90 -0.44 -14.65
C PRO A 319 2.84 -1.81 -14.00
N GLU A 320 3.63 -2.06 -12.96
CA GLU A 320 3.73 -3.35 -12.27
C GLU A 320 2.40 -3.74 -11.61
N ALA A 321 1.69 -2.77 -11.03
CA ALA A 321 0.36 -3.02 -10.47
C ALA A 321 -0.65 -3.37 -11.56
N SER A 322 -0.59 -2.68 -12.71
CA SER A 322 -1.48 -2.96 -13.84
C SER A 322 -1.19 -4.30 -14.51
N ILE A 323 0.08 -4.74 -14.60
CA ILE A 323 0.44 -6.08 -15.07
C ILE A 323 -0.27 -7.15 -14.23
N VAL A 324 -0.23 -7.01 -12.91
CA VAL A 324 -0.90 -7.94 -11.98
C VAL A 324 -2.41 -8.01 -12.23
N ALA A 325 -3.03 -6.86 -12.50
CA ALA A 325 -4.46 -6.80 -12.83
C ALA A 325 -4.75 -7.44 -14.20
N ILE A 326 -3.96 -7.13 -15.21
CA ILE A 326 -4.09 -7.68 -16.58
C ILE A 326 -3.96 -9.21 -16.56
N ASP A 327 -2.95 -9.74 -15.89
CA ASP A 327 -2.68 -11.18 -15.81
C ASP A 327 -3.76 -11.96 -15.03
N SER A 328 -4.66 -11.26 -14.34
CA SER A 328 -5.79 -11.89 -13.64
C SER A 328 -6.92 -12.34 -14.59
N PHE A 329 -6.96 -11.85 -15.83
CA PHE A 329 -8.04 -12.06 -16.78
C PHE A 329 -7.61 -12.93 -17.97
N ASN A 330 -7.15 -14.14 -17.68
CA ASN A 330 -6.76 -15.11 -18.72
C ASN A 330 -7.97 -15.61 -19.52
N ASN A 331 -7.83 -15.67 -20.85
CA ASN A 331 -8.85 -16.20 -21.78
C ASN A 331 -10.18 -15.43 -21.83
N GLN A 332 -10.18 -14.17 -21.42
CA GLN A 332 -11.33 -13.27 -21.51
C GLN A 332 -11.07 -12.16 -22.54
N ASN A 333 -12.14 -11.67 -23.16
CA ASN A 333 -12.06 -10.49 -24.02
C ASN A 333 -12.08 -9.23 -23.13
N VAL A 334 -10.90 -8.64 -22.89
CA VAL A 334 -10.75 -7.50 -21.99
C VAL A 334 -10.57 -6.20 -22.78
N ALA A 335 -11.40 -5.19 -22.45
CA ALA A 335 -11.17 -3.79 -22.81
C ALA A 335 -10.51 -3.09 -21.61
N LEU A 336 -9.25 -2.67 -21.79
CA LEU A 336 -8.43 -2.08 -20.75
C LEU A 336 -8.38 -0.56 -20.88
N ILE A 337 -8.72 0.18 -19.82
CA ILE A 337 -8.58 1.64 -19.74
C ILE A 337 -7.27 1.95 -19.02
N LEU A 338 -6.35 2.60 -19.75
CA LEU A 338 -5.01 3.01 -19.32
C LEU A 338 -4.84 4.51 -19.39
N GLY A 339 -3.91 5.04 -18.59
CA GLY A 339 -3.43 6.41 -18.70
C GLY A 339 -3.65 7.26 -17.47
N GLY A 340 -3.24 8.51 -17.57
CA GLY A 340 -3.16 9.46 -16.47
C GLY A 340 -1.84 10.22 -16.52
N ARG A 341 -1.36 10.76 -15.38
CA ARG A 341 -0.09 11.45 -15.28
C ARG A 341 1.09 10.50 -15.40
N ASP A 342 1.90 10.71 -16.40
CA ASP A 342 3.06 9.88 -16.70
C ASP A 342 4.19 10.08 -15.67
N LYS A 343 4.86 8.98 -15.33
CA LYS A 343 6.05 8.95 -14.46
C LYS A 343 7.32 8.55 -15.21
N ASN A 344 7.27 8.45 -16.55
CA ASN A 344 8.37 8.00 -17.41
C ASN A 344 8.98 6.65 -17.02
N THR A 345 8.15 5.74 -16.49
CA THR A 345 8.56 4.37 -16.15
C THR A 345 8.73 3.50 -17.39
N ASP A 346 9.51 2.42 -17.30
CA ASP A 346 9.60 1.42 -18.37
C ASP A 346 8.25 0.71 -18.54
N LEU A 347 7.78 0.59 -19.79
CA LEU A 347 6.50 -0.02 -20.15
C LEU A 347 6.65 -1.37 -20.84
N THR A 348 7.88 -1.85 -21.04
CA THR A 348 8.17 -3.03 -21.86
C THR A 348 7.41 -4.26 -21.37
N GLU A 349 7.55 -4.61 -20.09
CA GLU A 349 6.87 -5.76 -19.51
C GLU A 349 5.34 -5.62 -19.52
N MET A 350 4.82 -4.41 -19.30
CA MET A 350 3.39 -4.15 -19.39
C MET A 350 2.88 -4.34 -20.82
N CYS A 351 3.61 -3.89 -21.82
CA CYS A 351 3.26 -4.11 -23.23
C CYS A 351 3.25 -5.60 -23.57
N HIS A 352 4.17 -6.41 -23.03
CA HIS A 352 4.17 -7.86 -23.21
C HIS A 352 2.93 -8.51 -22.58
N SER A 353 2.55 -8.12 -21.36
CA SER A 353 1.34 -8.62 -20.71
C SER A 353 0.07 -8.21 -21.48
N ILE A 354 0.01 -6.96 -21.96
CA ILE A 354 -1.10 -6.48 -22.80
C ILE A 354 -1.23 -7.30 -24.07
N ASN A 355 -0.14 -7.53 -24.79
CA ASN A 355 -0.16 -8.37 -26.03
C ASN A 355 -0.72 -9.77 -25.78
N LYS A 356 -0.48 -10.32 -24.60
CA LYS A 356 -0.88 -11.68 -24.25
C LYS A 356 -2.37 -11.78 -23.83
N HIS A 357 -2.90 -10.78 -23.15
CA HIS A 357 -4.17 -10.89 -22.44
C HIS A 357 -5.24 -9.89 -22.87
N ILE A 358 -4.88 -8.76 -23.50
CA ILE A 358 -5.79 -7.66 -23.79
C ILE A 358 -6.20 -7.66 -25.27
N LYS A 359 -7.48 -7.41 -25.52
CA LYS A 359 -8.00 -7.28 -26.88
C LYS A 359 -8.03 -5.84 -27.37
N THR A 360 -8.35 -4.90 -26.48
CA THR A 360 -8.45 -3.48 -26.83
C THR A 360 -7.94 -2.64 -25.67
N VAL A 361 -7.13 -1.64 -25.98
CA VAL A 361 -6.66 -0.62 -25.04
C VAL A 361 -7.35 0.71 -25.34
N LEU A 362 -7.94 1.32 -24.30
CA LEU A 362 -8.48 2.68 -24.37
C LEU A 362 -7.54 3.58 -23.56
N LEU A 363 -7.01 4.62 -24.20
CA LEU A 363 -6.05 5.54 -23.61
C LEU A 363 -6.72 6.86 -23.25
N ILE A 364 -6.46 7.35 -22.02
CA ILE A 364 -6.93 8.65 -21.51
C ILE A 364 -5.79 9.41 -20.84
N GLY A 365 -5.92 10.74 -20.77
CA GLY A 365 -5.01 11.61 -20.01
C GLY A 365 -3.64 11.87 -20.65
N GLU A 366 -2.74 12.44 -19.85
CA GLU A 366 -1.44 12.97 -20.27
C GLU A 366 -0.52 11.90 -20.92
N ALA A 367 -0.58 10.66 -20.43
CA ALA A 367 0.31 9.58 -20.90
C ALA A 367 -0.08 8.99 -22.28
N THR A 368 -1.18 9.41 -22.89
CA THR A 368 -1.78 8.80 -24.09
C THR A 368 -0.77 8.61 -25.22
N GLU A 369 -0.05 9.65 -25.64
CA GLU A 369 0.86 9.57 -26.77
C GLU A 369 2.03 8.61 -26.52
N ARG A 370 2.64 8.69 -25.34
CA ARG A 370 3.76 7.82 -24.97
C ARG A 370 3.33 6.34 -24.85
N PHE A 371 2.16 6.10 -24.32
CA PHE A 371 1.64 4.75 -24.18
C PHE A 371 1.31 4.17 -25.56
N GLU A 372 0.69 4.93 -26.44
CA GLU A 372 0.44 4.51 -27.82
C GLU A 372 1.73 4.15 -28.57
N GLU A 373 2.78 5.01 -28.48
CA GLU A 373 4.07 4.73 -29.11
C GLU A 373 4.69 3.42 -28.59
N ASN A 374 4.72 3.24 -27.27
CA ASN A 374 5.29 2.03 -26.66
C ASN A 374 4.49 0.77 -27.00
N LEU A 375 3.17 0.83 -26.99
CA LEU A 375 2.30 -0.29 -27.39
C LEU A 375 2.54 -0.68 -28.83
N LYS A 376 2.54 0.27 -29.78
CA LYS A 376 2.81 0.04 -31.20
C LYS A 376 4.20 -0.53 -31.43
N LYS A 377 5.23 0.03 -30.77
CA LYS A 377 6.62 -0.46 -30.83
C LYS A 377 6.72 -1.93 -30.38
N ASN A 378 5.92 -2.33 -29.41
CA ASN A 378 5.87 -3.70 -28.90
C ASN A 378 4.82 -4.58 -29.61
N GLY A 379 4.24 -4.15 -30.74
CA GLY A 379 3.39 -4.96 -31.60
C GLY A 379 1.89 -4.94 -31.29
N PHE A 380 1.43 -4.08 -30.37
CA PHE A 380 0.00 -3.91 -30.07
C PHE A 380 -0.60 -2.76 -30.87
N SER A 381 -1.69 -3.02 -31.59
CA SER A 381 -2.27 -2.03 -32.52
C SER A 381 -3.72 -1.65 -32.26
N ASN A 382 -4.47 -2.45 -31.47
CA ASN A 382 -5.89 -2.16 -31.22
C ASN A 382 -6.04 -1.15 -30.07
N ILE A 383 -5.74 0.11 -30.39
CA ILE A 383 -5.67 1.23 -29.48
C ILE A 383 -6.72 2.28 -29.86
N ILE A 384 -7.46 2.76 -28.88
CA ILE A 384 -8.46 3.81 -29.02
C ILE A 384 -8.08 4.91 -28.06
N LYS A 385 -8.15 6.17 -28.51
CA LYS A 385 -7.89 7.35 -27.66
C LYS A 385 -9.21 8.00 -27.33
N GLU A 386 -9.42 8.30 -26.05
CA GLU A 386 -10.62 8.98 -25.57
C GLU A 386 -10.21 10.19 -24.69
N HIS A 387 -11.12 11.13 -24.57
CA HIS A 387 -10.84 12.39 -23.87
C HIS A 387 -11.27 12.33 -22.40
N THR A 388 -12.32 11.58 -22.10
CA THR A 388 -12.88 11.47 -20.74
C THR A 388 -12.98 10.00 -20.30
N MET A 389 -13.18 9.79 -19.00
CA MET A 389 -13.45 8.46 -18.46
C MET A 389 -14.77 7.90 -18.99
N GLU A 390 -15.76 8.76 -19.08
CA GLU A 390 -17.11 8.44 -19.57
C GLU A 390 -17.08 7.97 -21.03
N ASP A 391 -16.36 8.70 -21.90
CA ASP A 391 -16.19 8.31 -23.32
C ASP A 391 -15.48 6.95 -23.44
N ALA A 392 -14.45 6.72 -22.63
CA ALA A 392 -13.71 5.46 -22.60
C ALA A 392 -14.62 4.29 -22.17
N ILE A 393 -15.48 4.48 -21.18
CA ILE A 393 -16.43 3.46 -20.71
C ILE A 393 -17.46 3.18 -21.80
N ASP A 394 -18.08 4.21 -22.41
CA ASP A 394 -19.09 4.05 -23.46
C ASP A 394 -18.50 3.35 -24.68
N LYS A 395 -17.28 3.71 -25.06
CA LYS A 395 -16.56 3.05 -26.13
C LYS A 395 -16.28 1.59 -25.78
N ALA A 396 -15.80 1.29 -24.58
CA ALA A 396 -15.58 -0.08 -24.12
C ALA A 396 -16.86 -0.92 -24.20
N ILE A 397 -17.99 -0.41 -23.71
CA ILE A 397 -19.30 -1.09 -23.77
C ILE A 397 -19.68 -1.41 -25.22
N SER A 398 -19.46 -0.48 -26.14
CA SER A 398 -19.80 -0.65 -27.57
C SER A 398 -19.06 -1.82 -28.23
N LEU A 399 -17.90 -2.20 -27.69
CA LEU A 399 -17.06 -3.31 -28.18
C LEU A 399 -17.53 -4.68 -27.67
N LYS A 400 -18.48 -4.72 -26.73
CA LYS A 400 -19.02 -5.94 -26.09
C LYS A 400 -17.94 -6.89 -25.58
N PRO A 401 -17.02 -6.45 -24.72
CA PRO A 401 -16.02 -7.31 -24.11
C PRO A 401 -16.66 -8.17 -23.00
N ASP A 402 -15.94 -9.20 -22.53
CA ASP A 402 -16.30 -9.91 -21.30
C ASP A 402 -16.03 -9.06 -20.07
N VAL A 403 -14.96 -8.25 -20.14
CA VAL A 403 -14.47 -7.42 -19.04
C VAL A 403 -14.11 -6.02 -19.51
N VAL A 404 -14.57 -5.01 -18.78
CA VAL A 404 -14.04 -3.63 -18.81
C VAL A 404 -13.20 -3.42 -17.55
N LEU A 405 -11.89 -3.21 -17.73
CA LEU A 405 -10.91 -3.06 -16.65
C LEU A 405 -10.35 -1.63 -16.65
N LEU A 406 -10.62 -0.87 -15.58
CA LEU A 406 -9.85 0.33 -15.27
C LEU A 406 -8.61 -0.07 -14.47
N SER A 407 -7.42 -0.08 -15.10
CA SER A 407 -6.13 -0.30 -14.40
C SER A 407 -5.07 0.60 -15.02
N PRO A 408 -5.00 1.87 -14.58
CA PRO A 408 -4.45 3.00 -15.35
C PRO A 408 -2.94 3.00 -15.54
N ALA A 409 -2.15 2.28 -14.77
CA ALA A 409 -0.68 2.30 -14.74
C ALA A 409 -0.04 3.67 -14.43
N CYS A 410 -0.84 4.69 -14.18
CA CYS A 410 -0.44 6.09 -14.00
C CYS A 410 -1.03 6.72 -12.75
N ALA A 411 -0.37 7.75 -12.22
CA ALA A 411 -1.01 8.65 -11.27
C ALA A 411 -2.22 9.36 -11.91
N SER A 412 -3.12 9.92 -11.09
CA SER A 412 -4.41 10.45 -11.54
C SER A 412 -4.48 11.98 -11.62
N PHE A 413 -3.40 12.67 -11.21
CA PHE A 413 -3.41 14.12 -10.94
C PHE A 413 -3.46 15.02 -12.18
N ASP A 414 -3.51 14.47 -13.39
CA ASP A 414 -3.75 15.18 -14.64
C ASP A 414 -5.23 15.48 -14.87
N MET A 415 -6.11 14.50 -14.58
CA MET A 415 -7.55 14.59 -14.83
C MET A 415 -8.39 14.55 -13.55
N PHE A 416 -7.87 14.03 -12.43
CA PHE A 416 -8.60 13.78 -11.20
C PHE A 416 -7.85 14.29 -9.97
N LYS A 417 -8.59 14.53 -8.87
CA LYS A 417 -8.01 14.99 -7.60
C LYS A 417 -7.13 13.94 -6.91
N SER A 418 -7.46 12.67 -7.07
CA SER A 418 -6.75 11.52 -6.50
C SER A 418 -7.14 10.25 -7.25
N TYR A 419 -6.47 9.12 -6.96
CA TYR A 419 -6.86 7.83 -7.55
C TYR A 419 -8.24 7.38 -7.02
N GLU A 420 -8.61 7.73 -5.81
CA GLU A 420 -9.95 7.50 -5.26
C GLU A 420 -10.99 8.20 -6.13
N HIS A 421 -10.83 9.50 -6.37
CA HIS A 421 -11.73 10.27 -7.20
C HIS A 421 -11.83 9.72 -8.63
N ARG A 422 -10.71 9.26 -9.22
CA ARG A 422 -10.74 8.56 -10.53
C ARG A 422 -11.58 7.28 -10.49
N GLY A 423 -11.41 6.49 -9.43
CA GLY A 423 -12.17 5.27 -9.22
C GLY A 423 -13.65 5.51 -8.92
N GLU A 424 -13.99 6.56 -8.18
CA GLU A 424 -15.37 7.00 -7.93
C GLU A 424 -16.06 7.40 -9.23
N VAL A 425 -15.44 8.24 -10.06
CA VAL A 425 -15.97 8.65 -11.37
C VAL A 425 -16.25 7.43 -12.25
N PHE A 426 -15.34 6.46 -12.29
CA PHE A 426 -15.56 5.21 -13.01
C PHE A 426 -16.77 4.44 -12.45
N LYS A 427 -16.83 4.24 -11.14
CA LYS A 427 -17.93 3.52 -10.45
C LYS A 427 -19.27 4.18 -10.70
N ASP A 428 -19.36 5.48 -10.43
CA ASP A 428 -20.61 6.24 -10.54
C ASP A 428 -21.16 6.19 -11.97
N TYR A 429 -20.29 6.34 -12.95
CA TYR A 429 -20.71 6.28 -14.35
C TYR A 429 -21.16 4.88 -14.76
N VAL A 430 -20.44 3.83 -14.39
CA VAL A 430 -20.82 2.42 -14.65
C VAL A 430 -22.14 2.10 -13.95
N LEU A 431 -22.36 2.55 -12.72
CA LEU A 431 -23.60 2.31 -11.98
C LEU A 431 -24.80 3.09 -12.55
N SER A 432 -24.57 4.20 -13.24
CA SER A 432 -25.62 5.01 -13.88
C SER A 432 -26.14 4.40 -15.19
N LYS A 433 -25.43 3.44 -15.81
CA LYS A 433 -25.85 2.72 -17.02
C LYS A 433 -26.82 1.60 -16.68
#